data_a946729e0df6104e95989c8c0344ede3
#
_entry.id   a946729e0df6104e95989c8c0344ede3
#
_cell.length_a   1.000
_cell.length_b   1.000
_cell.length_c   1.000
_cell.angle_alpha   90.00
_cell.angle_beta   90.00
_cell.angle_gamma   90.00
#
_symmetry.space_group_name_H-M   'P 1'
#
loop_
_entity.id
_entity.type
_entity.pdbx_description
1 polymer ?
#
loop_
_entity_poly.entity_id
_entity_poly.type
_entity_poly.pdbx_seq_one_letter_code
_entity_poly.pdbx_strand_id
1 'polypeptide(L)'
;NLCEMGRPKLIYFFNLRAGVRQGGVLSPFFFAIYIDRIVAEIKAAHVGCHIASTCVSVFLYADDILLLSPSVTGLQTLLTICENVLSDLDMRLNGNKSVCMRFGARFNAPCTNITSIHGGPLQWVTRCRYLGVYLTSGRQFRCSFDKAKSGFYRAFNSIMSKVGRFASEEVVVNLLVSKCLPCLLYGVEACPLLVHNKRSFDFLLTRTFMKLFQTGSPAIVKQCQLQFGVLPLRYQVDIRTAKFLEAFVVSPNPICS
;
A
#
# COMPACT_ATOMS: atom_id res chain seq x y z
N ASN A 1 45.19 21.31 -15.41
CA ASN A 1 44.24 20.22 -15.73
C ASN A 1 44.66 18.98 -14.95
N LEU A 2 44.28 18.91 -13.71
CA LEU A 2 44.48 17.74 -12.86
C LEU A 2 43.19 16.90 -12.90
N CYS A 3 43.32 15.72 -13.53
CA CYS A 3 42.33 14.64 -13.39
C CYS A 3 42.19 14.26 -11.91
N GLU A 4 41.01 14.41 -11.34
CA GLU A 4 40.67 13.78 -10.08
C GLU A 4 40.64 12.25 -10.28
N MET A 5 41.70 11.60 -9.82
CA MET A 5 41.73 10.15 -9.70
C MET A 5 40.74 9.73 -8.64
N GLY A 6 39.63 9.13 -9.07
CA GLY A 6 38.63 8.54 -8.18
C GLY A 6 39.28 7.53 -7.24
N ARG A 7 38.96 7.63 -5.95
CA ARG A 7 39.40 6.67 -4.92
C ARG A 7 39.02 5.26 -5.36
N PRO A 8 39.88 4.26 -5.24
CA PRO A 8 39.55 2.89 -5.57
C PRO A 8 38.41 2.43 -4.69
N LYS A 9 37.27 2.05 -5.31
CA LYS A 9 36.18 1.37 -4.58
C LYS A 9 36.72 0.04 -4.13
N LEU A 10 36.90 -0.15 -2.83
CA LEU A 10 37.17 -1.47 -2.26
C LEU A 10 36.01 -2.40 -2.58
N ILE A 11 36.23 -3.35 -3.46
CA ILE A 11 35.29 -4.42 -3.79
C ILE A 11 35.58 -5.56 -2.82
N TYR A 12 34.69 -5.76 -1.85
CA TYR A 12 34.75 -6.92 -0.97
C TYR A 12 34.02 -8.09 -1.64
N PHE A 13 34.74 -9.19 -1.87
CA PHE A 13 34.15 -10.44 -2.28
C PHE A 13 33.81 -11.24 -1.04
N PHE A 14 32.58 -11.72 -0.92
CA PHE A 14 32.16 -12.64 0.10
C PHE A 14 31.39 -13.80 -0.56
N ASN A 15 31.61 -15.00 -0.04
CA ASN A 15 30.94 -16.19 -0.55
C ASN A 15 29.51 -16.25 0.01
N LEU A 16 28.51 -16.22 -0.87
CA LEU A 16 27.12 -16.53 -0.54
C LEU A 16 26.98 -18.05 -0.37
N ARG A 17 26.77 -18.51 0.85
CA ARG A 17 26.51 -19.94 1.14
C ARG A 17 25.04 -20.30 1.10
N ALA A 18 24.14 -19.31 1.30
CA ALA A 18 22.69 -19.46 1.28
C ALA A 18 22.02 -18.13 0.91
N GLY A 19 20.77 -18.18 0.47
CA GLY A 19 19.96 -17.01 0.12
C GLY A 19 19.98 -16.67 -1.38
N VAL A 20 19.31 -15.57 -1.74
CA VAL A 20 19.20 -15.09 -3.12
C VAL A 20 19.91 -13.75 -3.29
N ARG A 21 20.53 -13.55 -4.45
CA ARG A 21 21.23 -12.28 -4.76
C ARG A 21 20.21 -11.15 -4.87
N GLN A 22 20.38 -10.09 -4.07
CA GLN A 22 19.57 -8.88 -4.19
C GLN A 22 19.74 -8.25 -5.58
N GLY A 23 18.61 -7.99 -6.27
CA GLY A 23 18.61 -7.48 -7.65
C GLY A 23 18.83 -8.55 -8.74
N GLY A 24 18.90 -9.84 -8.38
CA GLY A 24 18.90 -10.93 -9.35
C GLY A 24 17.52 -11.11 -9.97
N VAL A 25 17.44 -11.38 -11.28
CA VAL A 25 16.17 -11.53 -12.03
C VAL A 25 15.32 -12.69 -11.49
N LEU A 26 15.94 -13.80 -11.11
CA LEU A 26 15.27 -15.00 -10.59
C LEU A 26 15.03 -14.97 -9.07
N SER A 27 15.64 -14.01 -8.34
CA SER A 27 15.54 -13.95 -6.89
C SER A 27 14.10 -13.87 -6.36
N PRO A 28 13.20 -13.05 -6.91
CA PRO A 28 11.80 -12.99 -6.48
C PRO A 28 11.06 -14.32 -6.74
N PHE A 29 11.37 -14.99 -7.84
CA PHE A 29 10.74 -16.26 -8.19
C PHE A 29 11.16 -17.38 -7.23
N PHE A 30 12.44 -17.52 -6.95
CA PHE A 30 12.91 -18.51 -5.97
C PHE A 30 12.37 -18.21 -4.56
N PHE A 31 12.37 -16.94 -4.15
CA PHE A 31 11.80 -16.57 -2.87
C PHE A 31 10.33 -16.97 -2.76
N ALA A 32 9.53 -16.74 -3.81
CA ALA A 32 8.12 -17.13 -3.83
C ALA A 32 7.93 -18.64 -3.68
N ILE A 33 8.76 -19.47 -4.33
CA ILE A 33 8.72 -20.94 -4.20
C ILE A 33 9.02 -21.37 -2.75
N TYR A 34 10.04 -20.78 -2.13
CA TYR A 34 10.41 -21.14 -0.75
C TYR A 34 9.31 -20.76 0.25
N ILE A 35 8.73 -19.58 0.11
CA ILE A 35 7.73 -19.07 1.07
C ILE A 35 6.33 -19.69 0.83
N ASP A 36 6.06 -20.28 -0.32
CA ASP A 36 4.78 -20.93 -0.64
C ASP A 36 4.44 -22.09 0.30
N ARG A 37 5.46 -22.70 0.94
CA ARG A 37 5.27 -23.69 2.01
C ARG A 37 4.40 -23.15 3.15
N ILE A 38 4.48 -21.85 3.48
CA ILE A 38 3.60 -21.23 4.49
C ILE A 38 2.13 -21.38 4.08
N VAL A 39 1.83 -21.15 2.80
CA VAL A 39 0.46 -21.26 2.28
C VAL A 39 -0.04 -22.72 2.37
N ALA A 40 0.81 -23.69 2.04
CA ALA A 40 0.48 -25.10 2.13
C ALA A 40 0.15 -25.55 3.57
N GLU A 41 1.01 -25.19 4.53
CA GLU A 41 0.81 -25.52 5.96
C GLU A 41 -0.43 -24.85 6.55
N ILE A 42 -0.68 -23.57 6.23
CA ILE A 42 -1.88 -22.84 6.67
C ILE A 42 -3.16 -23.45 6.08
N LYS A 43 -3.14 -23.84 4.81
CA LYS A 43 -4.29 -24.52 4.19
C LYS A 43 -4.57 -25.86 4.85
N ALA A 44 -3.53 -26.64 5.16
CA ALA A 44 -3.65 -27.93 5.83
C ALA A 44 -4.19 -27.83 7.26
N ALA A 45 -3.93 -26.72 7.95
CA ALA A 45 -4.41 -26.49 9.32
C ALA A 45 -5.91 -26.20 9.41
N HIS A 46 -6.59 -25.87 8.31
CA HIS A 46 -8.03 -25.51 8.27
C HIS A 46 -8.44 -24.42 9.27
N VAL A 47 -7.51 -23.53 9.65
CA VAL A 47 -7.72 -22.43 10.59
C VAL A 47 -7.74 -21.10 9.82
N GLY A 48 -8.50 -20.11 10.32
CA GLY A 48 -8.54 -18.76 9.79
C GLY A 48 -9.78 -18.47 8.95
N CYS A 49 -9.62 -17.63 7.92
CA CYS A 49 -10.72 -17.16 7.08
C CYS A 49 -10.86 -18.00 5.81
N HIS A 50 -12.11 -18.31 5.45
CA HIS A 50 -12.45 -18.98 4.20
C HIS A 50 -13.56 -18.22 3.48
N ILE A 51 -13.52 -18.19 2.16
CA ILE A 51 -14.61 -17.74 1.27
C ILE A 51 -15.02 -18.98 0.49
N ALA A 52 -16.24 -19.48 0.74
CA ALA A 52 -16.67 -20.80 0.27
C ALA A 52 -15.63 -21.87 0.67
N SER A 53 -15.06 -22.57 -0.30
CA SER A 53 -14.01 -23.59 -0.08
C SER A 53 -12.58 -23.02 -0.14
N THR A 54 -12.41 -21.73 -0.49
CA THR A 54 -11.10 -21.13 -0.67
C THR A 54 -10.56 -20.55 0.62
N CYS A 55 -9.37 -20.99 1.05
CA CYS A 55 -8.67 -20.42 2.18
C CYS A 55 -8.14 -19.02 1.82
N VAL A 56 -8.56 -18.02 2.61
CA VAL A 56 -8.12 -16.63 2.50
C VAL A 56 -7.41 -16.17 3.78
N SER A 57 -6.82 -17.10 4.50
CA SER A 57 -6.17 -16.86 5.80
C SER A 57 -4.79 -16.24 5.66
N VAL A 58 -4.15 -16.34 4.49
CA VAL A 58 -2.79 -15.85 4.24
C VAL A 58 -2.68 -15.21 2.86
N PHE A 59 -2.02 -14.06 2.82
CA PHE A 59 -1.60 -13.39 1.60
C PHE A 59 -0.12 -13.05 1.71
N LEU A 60 0.62 -13.39 0.67
CA LEU A 60 2.05 -13.14 0.55
C LEU A 60 2.30 -12.09 -0.53
N TYR A 61 3.06 -11.07 -0.20
CA TYR A 61 3.51 -10.07 -1.16
C TYR A 61 4.97 -9.72 -0.87
N ALA A 62 5.90 -10.28 -1.66
CA ALA A 62 7.33 -10.24 -1.39
C ALA A 62 7.62 -10.70 0.06
N ASP A 63 8.22 -9.87 0.90
CA ASP A 63 8.52 -10.12 2.30
C ASP A 63 7.35 -9.80 3.26
N ASP A 64 6.27 -9.20 2.77
CA ASP A 64 5.09 -8.89 3.58
C ASP A 64 4.14 -10.11 3.65
N ILE A 65 3.82 -10.55 4.87
CA ILE A 65 2.88 -11.64 5.17
C ILE A 65 1.65 -11.04 5.86
N LEU A 66 0.48 -11.21 5.27
CA LEU A 66 -0.80 -10.84 5.87
C LEU A 66 -1.53 -12.10 6.32
N LEU A 67 -1.81 -12.23 7.61
CA LEU A 67 -2.60 -13.31 8.19
C LEU A 67 -3.99 -12.80 8.57
N LEU A 68 -5.03 -13.55 8.19
CA LEU A 68 -6.42 -13.22 8.47
C LEU A 68 -7.10 -14.32 9.28
N SER A 69 -7.75 -13.96 10.38
CA SER A 69 -8.51 -14.89 11.20
C SER A 69 -9.73 -14.21 11.83
N PRO A 70 -10.87 -14.89 11.97
CA PRO A 70 -12.03 -14.37 12.67
C PRO A 70 -11.86 -14.36 14.20
N SER A 71 -10.85 -15.07 14.74
CA SER A 71 -10.58 -15.18 16.17
C SER A 71 -9.11 -14.92 16.51
N VAL A 72 -8.88 -14.48 17.75
CA VAL A 72 -7.52 -14.23 18.27
C VAL A 72 -6.73 -15.51 18.40
N THR A 73 -7.35 -16.58 18.89
CA THR A 73 -6.77 -17.92 18.96
C THR A 73 -6.36 -18.43 17.58
N GLY A 74 -7.24 -18.34 16.60
CA GLY A 74 -6.93 -18.71 15.22
C GLY A 74 -5.78 -17.88 14.65
N LEU A 75 -5.73 -16.57 14.94
CA LEU A 75 -4.61 -15.73 14.50
C LEU A 75 -3.28 -16.15 15.15
N GLN A 76 -3.30 -16.50 16.45
CA GLN A 76 -2.12 -17.03 17.13
C GLN A 76 -1.65 -18.36 16.52
N THR A 77 -2.59 -19.25 16.17
CA THR A 77 -2.26 -20.53 15.50
C THR A 77 -1.61 -20.27 14.14
N LEU A 78 -2.20 -19.38 13.32
CA LEU A 78 -1.63 -19.02 12.01
C LEU A 78 -0.23 -18.41 12.14
N LEU A 79 -0.01 -17.55 13.14
CA LEU A 79 1.29 -16.97 13.41
C LEU A 79 2.31 -18.04 13.78
N THR A 80 1.95 -18.97 14.67
CA THR A 80 2.83 -20.07 15.09
C THR A 80 3.23 -20.96 13.92
N ILE A 81 2.27 -21.33 13.04
CA ILE A 81 2.57 -22.10 11.82
C ILE A 81 3.55 -21.31 10.93
N CYS A 82 3.27 -20.03 10.70
CA CYS A 82 4.12 -19.18 9.89
C CYS A 82 5.55 -19.11 10.45
N GLU A 83 5.73 -18.89 11.75
CA GLU A 83 7.03 -18.78 12.39
C GLU A 83 7.81 -20.11 12.37
N ASN A 84 7.13 -21.24 12.52
CA ASN A 84 7.78 -22.54 12.41
C ASN A 84 8.34 -22.76 10.98
N VAL A 85 7.54 -22.49 9.95
CA VAL A 85 8.01 -22.61 8.56
C VAL A 85 9.14 -21.63 8.27
N LEU A 86 9.05 -20.39 8.74
CA LEU A 86 10.13 -19.40 8.58
C LEU A 86 11.42 -19.86 9.28
N SER A 87 11.31 -20.45 10.46
CA SER A 87 12.46 -21.00 11.19
C SER A 87 13.15 -22.15 10.43
N ASP A 88 12.37 -23.04 9.82
CA ASP A 88 12.90 -24.10 8.95
C ASP A 88 13.65 -23.56 7.73
N LEU A 89 13.32 -22.34 7.30
CA LEU A 89 13.94 -21.64 6.17
C LEU A 89 15.06 -20.68 6.60
N ASP A 90 15.52 -20.73 7.86
CA ASP A 90 16.48 -19.79 8.46
C ASP A 90 16.03 -18.32 8.38
N MET A 91 14.72 -18.08 8.33
CA MET A 91 14.11 -16.75 8.34
C MET A 91 13.43 -16.46 9.66
N ARG A 92 13.28 -15.19 9.98
CA ARG A 92 12.62 -14.75 11.21
C ARG A 92 11.66 -13.61 10.96
N LEU A 93 10.53 -13.64 11.67
CA LEU A 93 9.58 -12.56 11.71
C LEU A 93 10.20 -11.33 12.41
N ASN A 94 10.02 -10.15 11.82
CA ASN A 94 10.43 -8.90 12.47
C ASN A 94 9.32 -8.41 13.42
N GLY A 95 9.39 -8.80 14.69
CA GLY A 95 8.39 -8.45 15.69
C GLY A 95 8.18 -6.94 15.87
N ASN A 96 9.22 -6.10 15.68
CA ASN A 96 9.11 -4.65 15.80
C ASN A 96 8.33 -3.98 14.65
N LYS A 97 8.27 -4.64 13.50
CA LYS A 97 7.51 -4.16 12.32
C LYS A 97 6.16 -4.85 12.17
N SER A 98 5.98 -6.00 12.81
CA SER A 98 4.75 -6.77 12.76
C SER A 98 3.74 -6.23 13.76
N VAL A 99 2.51 -6.08 13.31
CA VAL A 99 1.43 -5.50 14.12
C VAL A 99 0.14 -6.28 13.94
N CYS A 100 -0.72 -6.24 14.94
CA CYS A 100 -2.06 -6.78 14.88
C CYS A 100 -3.08 -5.67 14.72
N MET A 101 -4.13 -5.91 13.93
CA MET A 101 -5.23 -4.98 13.74
C MET A 101 -6.56 -5.72 13.78
N ARG A 102 -7.60 -5.07 14.31
CA ARG A 102 -8.92 -5.65 14.42
C ARG A 102 -9.96 -4.83 13.65
N PHE A 103 -10.85 -5.53 12.97
CA PHE A 103 -12.03 -4.98 12.32
C PHE A 103 -13.29 -5.65 12.86
N GLY A 104 -14.45 -5.00 12.70
CA GLY A 104 -15.73 -5.53 13.11
C GLY A 104 -16.32 -4.85 14.34
N ALA A 105 -17.46 -5.37 14.85
CA ALA A 105 -18.22 -4.74 15.94
C ALA A 105 -17.40 -4.56 17.24
N ARG A 106 -16.44 -5.44 17.49
CA ARG A 106 -15.60 -5.43 18.70
C ARG A 106 -14.19 -4.85 18.44
N PHE A 107 -14.02 -3.98 17.44
CA PHE A 107 -12.69 -3.48 17.04
C PHE A 107 -11.92 -2.77 18.17
N ASN A 108 -12.62 -2.14 19.12
CA ASN A 108 -12.07 -1.40 20.26
C ASN A 108 -12.10 -2.18 21.59
N ALA A 109 -12.59 -3.43 21.61
CA ALA A 109 -12.61 -4.22 22.83
C ALA A 109 -11.21 -4.69 23.21
N PRO A 110 -10.90 -4.82 24.52
CA PRO A 110 -9.65 -5.43 24.98
C PRO A 110 -9.42 -6.79 24.35
N CYS A 111 -8.20 -7.11 24.04
CA CYS A 111 -7.82 -8.32 23.33
C CYS A 111 -6.59 -8.96 23.98
N THR A 112 -6.57 -10.29 24.00
CA THR A 112 -5.38 -11.03 24.44
C THR A 112 -4.23 -10.72 23.49
N ASN A 113 -3.02 -10.64 24.02
CA ASN A 113 -1.83 -10.42 23.22
C ASN A 113 -1.56 -11.62 22.32
N ILE A 114 -1.21 -11.33 21.08
CA ILE A 114 -0.62 -12.29 20.16
C ILE A 114 0.88 -12.28 20.40
N THR A 115 1.48 -13.44 20.60
CA THR A 115 2.88 -13.55 20.96
C THR A 115 3.66 -14.26 19.86
N SER A 116 4.72 -13.61 19.38
CA SER A 116 5.71 -14.19 18.49
C SER A 116 6.69 -15.08 19.28
N ILE A 117 7.10 -16.21 18.73
CA ILE A 117 8.03 -17.15 19.35
C ILE A 117 9.36 -16.46 19.67
N HIS A 118 9.84 -15.58 18.79
CA HIS A 118 11.14 -14.93 18.92
C HIS A 118 11.08 -13.43 19.26
N GLY A 119 9.92 -12.79 19.14
CA GLY A 119 9.76 -11.34 19.23
C GLY A 119 8.90 -10.83 20.40
N GLY A 120 8.34 -11.72 21.22
CA GLY A 120 7.42 -11.33 22.30
C GLY A 120 6.04 -10.90 21.79
N PRO A 121 5.26 -10.12 22.59
CA PRO A 121 3.91 -9.73 22.24
C PRO A 121 3.88 -8.75 21.08
N LEU A 122 3.06 -9.03 20.07
CA LEU A 122 2.80 -8.13 18.94
C LEU A 122 1.84 -7.02 19.35
N GLN A 123 2.10 -5.81 18.88
CA GLN A 123 1.32 -4.64 19.22
C GLN A 123 -0.01 -4.61 18.50
N TRP A 124 -1.13 -4.41 19.21
CA TRP A 124 -2.42 -4.07 18.64
C TRP A 124 -2.44 -2.59 18.27
N VAL A 125 -2.68 -2.30 16.98
CA VAL A 125 -2.68 -0.94 16.45
C VAL A 125 -4.04 -0.58 15.85
N THR A 126 -4.38 0.71 15.94
CA THR A 126 -5.57 1.26 15.29
C THR A 126 -5.31 1.73 13.86
N ARG A 127 -4.05 1.84 13.47
CA ARG A 127 -3.64 2.26 12.13
C ARG A 127 -2.33 1.59 11.75
N CYS A 128 -2.29 0.99 10.55
CA CYS A 128 -1.05 0.46 9.98
C CYS A 128 -0.94 0.80 8.50
N ARG A 129 0.29 0.76 7.98
CA ARG A 129 0.55 0.87 6.54
C ARG A 129 0.72 -0.53 5.97
N TYR A 130 -0.08 -0.86 4.95
CA TYR A 130 0.04 -2.11 4.21
C TYR A 130 0.04 -1.82 2.70
N LEU A 131 1.03 -2.31 1.97
CA LEU A 131 1.21 -2.09 0.53
C LEU A 131 1.01 -0.63 0.10
N GLY A 132 1.54 0.32 0.87
CA GLY A 132 1.44 1.75 0.56
C GLY A 132 0.16 2.45 1.03
N VAL A 133 -0.88 1.70 1.39
CA VAL A 133 -2.16 2.21 1.87
C VAL A 133 -2.20 2.20 3.41
N TYR A 134 -2.83 3.20 4.01
CA TYR A 134 -3.04 3.26 5.46
C TYR A 134 -4.40 2.67 5.83
N LEU A 135 -4.40 1.51 6.47
CA LEU A 135 -5.57 0.85 7.01
C LEU A 135 -5.91 1.44 8.38
N THR A 136 -7.20 1.51 8.70
CA THR A 136 -7.68 2.01 10.00
C THR A 136 -8.67 1.02 10.59
N SER A 137 -8.41 0.62 11.84
CA SER A 137 -9.30 -0.23 12.64
C SER A 137 -10.67 0.43 12.79
N GLY A 138 -11.73 -0.35 12.73
CA GLY A 138 -13.10 0.15 12.82
C GLY A 138 -14.13 -0.95 12.67
N ARG A 139 -15.42 -0.58 12.80
CA ARG A 139 -16.55 -1.51 12.57
C ARG A 139 -16.56 -2.09 11.16
N GLN A 140 -16.10 -1.31 10.20
CA GLN A 140 -15.95 -1.69 8.80
C GLN A 140 -14.51 -1.45 8.38
N PHE A 141 -14.06 -2.14 7.35
CA PHE A 141 -12.77 -1.88 6.71
C PHE A 141 -12.72 -0.46 6.18
N ARG A 142 -11.69 0.28 6.56
CA ARG A 142 -11.49 1.68 6.16
C ARG A 142 -10.03 1.96 5.85
N CYS A 143 -9.83 2.86 4.89
CA CYS A 143 -8.52 3.38 4.53
C CYS A 143 -8.43 4.88 4.87
N SER A 144 -7.25 5.34 5.30
CA SER A 144 -6.98 6.75 5.51
C SER A 144 -6.15 7.31 4.36
N PHE A 145 -6.61 8.41 3.80
CA PHE A 145 -5.96 9.11 2.68
C PHE A 145 -5.16 10.35 3.13
N ASP A 146 -5.01 10.61 4.42
CA ASP A 146 -4.35 11.81 4.93
C ASP A 146 -2.89 11.90 4.50
N LYS A 147 -2.18 10.77 4.51
CA LYS A 147 -0.79 10.71 4.04
C LYS A 147 -0.68 10.88 2.53
N ALA A 148 -1.62 10.32 1.76
CA ALA A 148 -1.69 10.52 0.31
C ALA A 148 -1.93 11.99 -0.03
N LYS A 149 -2.88 12.67 0.65
CA LYS A 149 -3.13 14.10 0.52
C LYS A 149 -1.90 14.94 0.88
N SER A 150 -1.24 14.63 2.00
CA SER A 150 0.00 15.31 2.41
C SER A 150 1.12 15.08 1.40
N GLY A 151 1.24 13.88 0.85
CA GLY A 151 2.20 13.54 -0.20
C GLY A 151 1.95 14.35 -1.48
N PHE A 152 0.69 14.42 -1.90
CA PHE A 152 0.27 15.22 -3.04
C PHE A 152 0.65 16.70 -2.87
N TYR A 153 0.30 17.32 -1.75
CA TYR A 153 0.65 18.73 -1.49
C TYR A 153 2.16 18.96 -1.45
N ARG A 154 2.92 18.02 -0.89
CA ARG A 154 4.38 18.11 -0.85
C ARG A 154 4.95 18.06 -2.27
N ALA A 155 4.49 17.12 -3.10
CA ALA A 155 4.92 17.02 -4.50
C ALA A 155 4.55 18.28 -5.28
N PHE A 156 3.31 18.77 -5.16
CA PHE A 156 2.86 19.98 -5.83
C PHE A 156 3.65 21.22 -5.39
N ASN A 157 3.85 21.42 -4.09
CA ASN A 157 4.64 22.56 -3.58
C ASN A 157 6.10 22.49 -4.04
N SER A 158 6.68 21.29 -4.14
CA SER A 158 8.03 21.10 -4.68
C SER A 158 8.12 21.47 -6.17
N ILE A 159 7.10 21.14 -6.98
CA ILE A 159 7.00 21.57 -8.38
C ILE A 159 6.92 23.09 -8.45
N MET A 160 5.98 23.68 -7.71
CA MET A 160 5.77 25.14 -7.70
C MET A 160 7.03 25.93 -7.29
N SER A 161 7.78 25.42 -6.29
CA SER A 161 8.99 26.10 -5.84
C SER A 161 10.14 26.01 -6.86
N LYS A 162 10.23 24.91 -7.63
CA LYS A 162 11.31 24.68 -8.58
C LYS A 162 11.07 25.29 -9.95
N VAL A 163 9.86 25.16 -10.47
CA VAL A 163 9.53 25.53 -11.86
C VAL A 163 8.36 26.51 -11.99
N GLY A 164 7.55 26.70 -10.96
CA GLY A 164 6.32 27.48 -11.03
C GLY A 164 6.48 28.96 -11.35
N ARG A 165 7.71 29.51 -11.32
CA ARG A 165 8.01 30.90 -11.70
C ARG A 165 8.46 31.03 -13.17
N PHE A 166 8.88 29.96 -13.79
CA PHE A 166 9.52 29.96 -15.11
C PHE A 166 8.75 29.13 -16.15
N ALA A 167 8.00 28.13 -15.70
CA ALA A 167 7.23 27.26 -16.57
C ALA A 167 5.84 27.85 -16.87
N SER A 168 5.31 27.56 -18.04
CA SER A 168 3.93 27.85 -18.36
C SER A 168 2.98 27.02 -17.49
N GLU A 169 1.75 27.52 -17.31
CA GLU A 169 0.69 26.82 -16.57
C GLU A 169 0.45 25.42 -17.12
N GLU A 170 0.53 25.26 -18.45
CA GLU A 170 0.38 23.97 -19.12
C GLU A 170 1.42 22.95 -18.64
N VAL A 171 2.69 23.34 -18.56
CA VAL A 171 3.78 22.48 -18.07
C VAL A 171 3.52 22.09 -16.62
N VAL A 172 3.08 23.03 -15.77
CA VAL A 172 2.79 22.75 -14.37
C VAL A 172 1.58 21.82 -14.23
N VAL A 173 0.52 22.01 -15.04
CA VAL A 173 -0.64 21.09 -15.04
C VAL A 173 -0.22 19.69 -15.49
N ASN A 174 0.62 19.56 -16.53
CA ASN A 174 1.13 18.27 -16.98
C ASN A 174 1.97 17.57 -15.88
N LEU A 175 2.79 18.31 -15.14
CA LEU A 175 3.52 17.78 -13.98
C LEU A 175 2.59 17.41 -12.83
N LEU A 176 1.55 18.19 -12.58
CA LEU A 176 0.51 17.87 -11.59
C LEU A 176 -0.15 16.52 -11.92
N VAL A 177 -0.59 16.35 -13.16
CA VAL A 177 -1.28 15.14 -13.62
C VAL A 177 -0.35 13.92 -13.60
N SER A 178 0.88 14.08 -14.08
CA SER A 178 1.81 12.95 -14.24
C SER A 178 2.56 12.57 -12.95
N LYS A 179 2.77 13.48 -12.01
CA LYS A 179 3.59 13.25 -10.81
C LYS A 179 2.82 13.34 -9.50
N CYS A 180 1.86 14.25 -9.38
CA CYS A 180 1.15 14.44 -8.11
C CYS A 180 -0.11 13.58 -8.01
N LEU A 181 -0.93 13.51 -9.06
CA LEU A 181 -2.16 12.72 -9.05
C LEU A 181 -1.91 11.22 -8.82
N PRO A 182 -0.89 10.57 -9.40
CA PRO A 182 -0.61 9.16 -9.11
C PRO A 182 -0.33 8.88 -7.62
N CYS A 183 0.32 9.82 -6.92
CA CYS A 183 0.56 9.68 -5.47
C CYS A 183 -0.73 9.75 -4.65
N LEU A 184 -1.71 10.57 -5.08
CA LEU A 184 -2.99 10.72 -4.40
C LEU A 184 -3.93 9.56 -4.70
N LEU A 185 -3.95 9.09 -5.97
CA LEU A 185 -4.87 8.10 -6.48
C LEU A 185 -4.35 6.66 -6.39
N TYR A 186 -3.21 6.45 -5.70
CA TYR A 186 -2.66 5.11 -5.51
C TYR A 186 -3.57 4.27 -4.61
N GLY A 187 -4.00 3.12 -5.11
CA GLY A 187 -4.81 2.13 -4.40
C GLY A 187 -6.24 2.60 -4.04
N VAL A 188 -6.70 3.72 -4.58
CA VAL A 188 -8.06 4.23 -4.30
C VAL A 188 -9.15 3.29 -4.82
N GLU A 189 -8.89 2.55 -5.89
CA GLU A 189 -9.76 1.57 -6.49
C GLU A 189 -10.05 0.37 -5.59
N ALA A 190 -9.08 -0.02 -4.76
CA ALA A 190 -9.19 -1.13 -3.81
C ALA A 190 -9.71 -0.70 -2.42
N CYS A 191 -9.89 0.60 -2.20
CA CYS A 191 -10.30 1.14 -0.91
C CYS A 191 -11.77 1.58 -0.91
N PRO A 192 -12.54 1.30 0.16
CA PRO A 192 -13.89 1.83 0.28
C PRO A 192 -13.85 3.34 0.47
N LEU A 193 -14.23 4.08 -0.56
CA LEU A 193 -14.28 5.54 -0.56
C LEU A 193 -15.68 6.03 -0.20
N LEU A 194 -15.76 6.74 0.90
CA LEU A 194 -16.99 7.41 1.31
C LEU A 194 -17.16 8.73 0.53
N VAL A 195 -18.39 9.23 0.42
CA VAL A 195 -18.72 10.46 -0.31
C VAL A 195 -17.88 11.66 0.16
N HIS A 196 -17.62 11.76 1.47
CA HIS A 196 -16.79 12.84 2.02
C HIS A 196 -15.33 12.76 1.56
N ASN A 197 -14.79 11.55 1.31
CA ASN A 197 -13.44 11.37 0.78
C ASN A 197 -13.34 11.90 -0.65
N LYS A 198 -14.31 11.57 -1.51
CA LYS A 198 -14.38 12.07 -2.89
C LYS A 198 -14.50 13.59 -2.92
N ARG A 199 -15.35 14.18 -2.06
CA ARG A 199 -15.46 15.65 -1.91
C ARG A 199 -14.15 16.29 -1.45
N SER A 200 -13.45 15.65 -0.52
CA SER A 200 -12.14 16.13 -0.03
C SER A 200 -11.06 16.08 -1.12
N PHE A 201 -11.11 15.11 -2.03
CA PHE A 201 -10.20 15.06 -3.18
C PHE A 201 -10.52 16.16 -4.20
N ASP A 202 -11.79 16.37 -4.53
CA ASP A 202 -12.19 17.46 -5.42
C ASP A 202 -11.79 18.84 -4.85
N PHE A 203 -11.98 19.04 -3.54
CA PHE A 203 -11.54 20.26 -2.86
C PHE A 203 -10.03 20.46 -2.97
N LEU A 204 -9.25 19.39 -2.76
CA LEU A 204 -7.79 19.42 -2.88
C LEU A 204 -7.36 19.86 -4.29
N LEU A 205 -7.94 19.27 -5.34
CA LEU A 205 -7.64 19.64 -6.72
C LEU A 205 -8.04 21.10 -7.02
N THR A 206 -9.23 21.51 -6.59
CA THR A 206 -9.72 22.89 -6.73
C THR A 206 -8.76 23.89 -6.09
N ARG A 207 -8.32 23.64 -4.85
CA ARG A 207 -7.35 24.50 -4.16
C ARG A 207 -5.99 24.58 -4.87
N THR A 208 -5.58 23.48 -5.50
CA THR A 208 -4.34 23.41 -6.27
C THR A 208 -4.45 24.29 -7.52
N PHE A 209 -5.56 24.20 -8.25
CA PHE A 209 -5.84 25.05 -9.41
C PHE A 209 -5.99 26.52 -9.02
N MET A 210 -6.67 26.83 -7.91
CA MET A 210 -6.74 28.21 -7.39
C MET A 210 -5.35 28.79 -7.17
N LYS A 211 -4.42 28.01 -6.58
CA LYS A 211 -3.05 28.46 -6.36
C LYS A 211 -2.27 28.61 -7.66
N LEU A 212 -2.45 27.71 -8.62
CA LEU A 212 -1.74 27.73 -9.90
C LEU A 212 -2.18 28.94 -10.75
N PHE A 213 -3.50 29.17 -10.87
CA PHE A 213 -4.07 30.23 -11.70
C PHE A 213 -4.33 31.53 -10.93
N GLN A 214 -3.86 31.63 -9.68
CA GLN A 214 -3.98 32.80 -8.80
C GLN A 214 -5.42 33.35 -8.72
N THR A 215 -6.42 32.47 -8.68
CA THR A 215 -7.84 32.81 -8.64
C THR A 215 -8.52 32.30 -7.38
N GLY A 216 -9.46 33.06 -6.83
CA GLY A 216 -10.34 32.63 -5.75
C GLY A 216 -11.67 32.04 -6.24
N SER A 217 -11.95 32.08 -7.55
CA SER A 217 -13.24 31.70 -8.10
C SER A 217 -13.30 30.21 -8.51
N PRO A 218 -14.18 29.40 -7.87
CA PRO A 218 -14.39 28.02 -8.27
C PRO A 218 -14.90 27.86 -9.72
N ALA A 219 -15.62 28.87 -10.25
CA ALA A 219 -16.12 28.86 -11.62
C ALA A 219 -14.97 28.92 -12.63
N ILE A 220 -14.00 29.83 -12.40
CA ILE A 220 -12.80 29.94 -13.24
C ILE A 220 -11.99 28.64 -13.15
N VAL A 221 -11.81 28.07 -11.96
CA VAL A 221 -11.11 26.78 -11.79
C VAL A 221 -11.75 25.68 -12.62
N LYS A 222 -13.09 25.59 -12.63
CA LYS A 222 -13.81 24.62 -13.45
C LYS A 222 -13.55 24.80 -14.95
N GLN A 223 -13.51 26.03 -15.42
CA GLN A 223 -13.17 26.33 -16.82
C GLN A 223 -11.73 25.92 -17.15
N CYS A 224 -10.77 26.25 -16.29
CA CYS A 224 -9.38 25.82 -16.44
C CYS A 224 -9.27 24.30 -16.48
N GLN A 225 -9.94 23.59 -15.57
CA GLN A 225 -9.96 22.12 -15.57
C GLN A 225 -10.47 21.55 -16.90
N LEU A 226 -11.54 22.12 -17.46
CA LEU A 226 -12.09 21.72 -18.76
C LEU A 226 -11.11 21.97 -19.91
N GLN A 227 -10.48 23.15 -19.97
CA GLN A 227 -9.51 23.51 -21.01
C GLN A 227 -8.28 22.60 -21.00
N PHE A 228 -7.79 22.23 -19.80
CA PHE A 228 -6.66 21.32 -19.64
C PHE A 228 -7.03 19.83 -19.64
N GLY A 229 -8.30 19.49 -19.87
CA GLY A 229 -8.78 18.12 -19.88
C GLY A 229 -8.66 17.38 -18.55
N VAL A 230 -8.59 18.10 -17.42
CA VAL A 230 -8.44 17.52 -16.08
C VAL A 230 -9.81 17.31 -15.45
N LEU A 231 -10.28 16.08 -15.44
CA LEU A 231 -11.53 15.70 -14.79
C LEU A 231 -11.48 15.92 -13.29
N PRO A 232 -12.60 16.31 -12.62
CA PRO A 232 -12.73 16.26 -11.17
C PRO A 232 -12.34 14.88 -10.62
N LEU A 233 -11.69 14.87 -9.44
CA LEU A 233 -11.09 13.63 -8.92
C LEU A 233 -12.13 12.55 -8.60
N ARG A 234 -13.35 12.92 -8.23
CA ARG A 234 -14.45 11.95 -8.05
C ARG A 234 -14.68 11.09 -9.30
N TYR A 235 -14.68 11.67 -10.49
CA TYR A 235 -14.86 10.93 -11.74
C TYR A 235 -13.62 10.09 -12.08
N GLN A 236 -12.41 10.60 -11.84
CA GLN A 236 -11.18 9.83 -12.04
C GLN A 236 -11.15 8.60 -11.12
N VAL A 237 -11.61 8.73 -9.88
CA VAL A 237 -11.78 7.61 -8.94
C VAL A 237 -12.80 6.61 -9.47
N ASP A 238 -13.97 7.09 -9.91
CA ASP A 238 -15.04 6.21 -10.41
C ASP A 238 -14.58 5.41 -11.64
N ILE A 239 -13.87 6.06 -12.58
CA ILE A 239 -13.28 5.39 -13.76
C ILE A 239 -12.24 4.33 -13.33
N ARG A 240 -11.37 4.64 -12.37
CA ARG A 240 -10.39 3.68 -11.85
C ARG A 240 -11.07 2.49 -11.17
N THR A 241 -12.09 2.76 -10.35
CA THR A 241 -12.86 1.72 -9.67
C THR A 241 -13.58 0.83 -10.68
N ALA A 242 -14.19 1.40 -11.72
CA ALA A 242 -14.85 0.62 -12.77
C ALA A 242 -13.86 -0.30 -13.51
N LYS A 243 -12.71 0.23 -13.93
CA LYS A 243 -11.64 -0.58 -14.57
C LYS A 243 -11.09 -1.69 -13.64
N PHE A 244 -10.95 -1.39 -12.36
CA PHE A 244 -10.53 -2.38 -11.39
C PHE A 244 -11.57 -3.50 -11.24
N LEU A 245 -12.85 -3.17 -11.13
CA LEU A 245 -13.93 -4.14 -11.02
C LEU A 245 -14.07 -5.00 -12.29
N GLU A 246 -13.92 -4.39 -13.46
CA GLU A 246 -13.89 -5.12 -14.72
C GLU A 246 -12.74 -6.15 -14.74
N ALA A 247 -11.53 -5.71 -14.39
CA ALA A 247 -10.38 -6.61 -14.30
C ALA A 247 -10.55 -7.68 -13.19
N PHE A 248 -11.21 -7.34 -12.09
CA PHE A 248 -11.50 -8.26 -11.00
C PHE A 248 -12.44 -9.39 -11.43
N VAL A 249 -13.54 -9.05 -12.11
CA VAL A 249 -14.54 -10.02 -12.57
C VAL A 249 -13.99 -11.00 -13.61
N VAL A 250 -13.10 -10.55 -14.51
CA VAL A 250 -12.49 -11.42 -15.52
C VAL A 250 -11.23 -12.14 -15.04
N SER A 251 -10.83 -11.92 -13.79
CA SER A 251 -9.63 -12.55 -13.23
C SER A 251 -9.84 -14.04 -13.03
N PRO A 252 -8.89 -14.90 -13.46
CA PRO A 252 -8.95 -16.36 -13.22
C PRO A 252 -8.65 -16.72 -11.75
N ASN A 253 -8.44 -15.75 -10.88
CA ASN A 253 -8.13 -15.99 -9.48
C ASN A 253 -9.39 -16.49 -8.73
N PRO A 254 -9.34 -17.66 -8.04
CA PRO A 254 -10.49 -18.21 -7.32
C PRO A 254 -11.09 -17.29 -6.25
N ILE A 255 -10.34 -16.27 -5.79
CA ILE A 255 -10.84 -15.28 -4.82
C ILE A 255 -11.72 -14.22 -5.50
N CYS A 256 -11.61 -14.09 -6.84
CA CYS A 256 -12.36 -13.10 -7.62
C CYS A 256 -13.64 -13.68 -8.26
N SER A 257 -13.80 -15.01 -8.22
CA SER A 257 -14.93 -15.76 -8.78
C SER A 257 -16.12 -15.87 -7.82
#